data_655c850709d7a8ea5fa2da810e77acb2
#
_entry.id   655c850709d7a8ea5fa2da810e77acb2
#
_cell.length_a   1.000
_cell.length_b   1.000
_cell.length_c   1.000
_cell.angle_alpha   90.00
_cell.angle_beta   90.00
_cell.angle_gamma   90.00
#
_symmetry.space_group_name_H-M   'P 1'
#
loop_
_entity.id
_entity.type
_entity.pdbx_description
1 polymer ?
#
loop_
_entity_poly.entity_id
_entity_poly.type
_entity_poly.pdbx_seq_one_letter_code
_entity_poly.pdbx_strand_id
1 'polypeptide(L)'
;MKDIVISDAVKYIGADDKDLDLFESQYIVPNGVSYNSYVILDEKIAVMDTIDTRKTDEWKENLERVLDGRTPDYLVVSHLEPDHAGSIKEFADKYPEAKIVASAKAIAMLPQFFEIADLADRAVAVKEGEELSLGSHTLQFFMAPMVHWPEVMVEYEKSEKILFSADGFGKFGALDADEDWTCEARRYYFNIVGKYGAQVQALLKKAATLDIQTICPLHGPILKENLGYYIGKYMTWSSYEPEDDGVLVAYASIHGNTKTAAEKMKEILEAKGAKKVAITDLSRDDMAEAIEDAFRYDKLVLAAASYDASVFPCMETFLNKLTNKNYQNRKIAIIENGSWAPTAARVMKSYVEKMKKIVLCEKTVTIKSAMKDADVTAMEELADELLA
;
A
#
# COMPACT_ATOMS: atom_id res chain seq x y z
N MET A 1 -23.03 -7.26 9.53
CA MET A 1 -22.37 -6.51 8.44
C MET A 1 -23.38 -5.59 7.78
N LYS A 2 -23.06 -4.32 7.48
CA LYS A 2 -23.93 -3.48 6.63
C LYS A 2 -24.07 -4.19 5.28
N ASP A 3 -25.29 -4.25 4.72
CA ASP A 3 -25.51 -4.82 3.40
C ASP A 3 -24.75 -3.96 2.36
N ILE A 4 -23.61 -4.46 1.90
CA ILE A 4 -22.81 -3.81 0.86
C ILE A 4 -23.46 -4.14 -0.47
N VAL A 5 -24.13 -3.14 -1.04
CA VAL A 5 -24.82 -3.29 -2.32
C VAL A 5 -23.88 -2.90 -3.46
N ILE A 6 -23.51 -3.87 -4.31
CA ILE A 6 -22.78 -3.62 -5.55
C ILE A 6 -23.80 -3.56 -6.68
N SER A 7 -24.43 -4.67 -7.01
CA SER A 7 -25.52 -4.75 -7.97
C SER A 7 -26.46 -5.94 -7.67
N ASP A 8 -27.43 -6.20 -8.55
CA ASP A 8 -28.27 -7.39 -8.42
C ASP A 8 -27.53 -8.69 -8.73
N ALA A 9 -26.52 -8.66 -9.58
CA ALA A 9 -25.73 -9.83 -9.93
C ALA A 9 -24.43 -9.95 -9.10
N VAL A 10 -23.76 -8.84 -8.77
CA VAL A 10 -22.48 -8.85 -8.06
C VAL A 10 -22.72 -8.62 -6.58
N LYS A 11 -22.33 -9.60 -5.75
CA LYS A 11 -22.52 -9.58 -4.30
C LYS A 11 -21.16 -9.58 -3.58
N TYR A 12 -21.10 -8.85 -2.46
CA TYR A 12 -19.97 -8.88 -1.54
C TYR A 12 -20.12 -10.08 -0.58
N ILE A 13 -19.05 -10.85 -0.42
CA ILE A 13 -18.99 -12.01 0.46
C ILE A 13 -17.76 -12.02 1.38
N GLY A 14 -17.02 -10.92 1.46
CA GLY A 14 -15.83 -10.78 2.29
C GLY A 14 -16.14 -10.67 3.79
N ALA A 15 -15.10 -10.38 4.57
CA ALA A 15 -15.21 -10.19 6.03
C ALA A 15 -14.22 -9.14 6.53
N ASP A 16 -14.56 -8.51 7.67
CA ASP A 16 -13.67 -7.63 8.41
C ASP A 16 -12.87 -8.39 9.46
N ASP A 17 -11.57 -8.15 9.59
CA ASP A 17 -10.75 -8.65 10.69
C ASP A 17 -10.32 -7.48 11.58
N LYS A 18 -10.96 -7.34 12.74
CA LYS A 18 -10.68 -6.32 13.75
C LYS A 18 -9.81 -6.83 14.89
N ASP A 19 -9.51 -8.13 14.87
CA ASP A 19 -8.71 -8.78 15.89
C ASP A 19 -7.25 -8.95 15.47
N LEU A 20 -6.91 -8.54 14.25
CA LEU A 20 -5.55 -8.55 13.72
C LEU A 20 -4.74 -7.42 14.36
N ASP A 21 -3.64 -7.76 15.03
CA ASP A 21 -2.73 -6.77 15.64
C ASP A 21 -1.76 -6.17 14.63
N LEU A 22 -1.24 -6.99 13.71
CA LEU A 22 -0.28 -6.58 12.68
C LEU A 22 -0.64 -7.20 11.31
N PHE A 23 -0.91 -6.37 10.33
CA PHE A 23 -1.00 -6.81 8.93
C PHE A 23 0.40 -7.16 8.39
N GLU A 24 0.55 -8.26 7.64
CA GLU A 24 1.85 -8.83 7.21
C GLU A 24 2.88 -8.94 8.35
N SER A 25 2.44 -9.11 9.60
CA SER A 25 3.30 -9.17 10.78
C SER A 25 4.19 -7.93 11.00
N GLN A 26 3.85 -6.79 10.41
CA GLN A 26 4.65 -5.57 10.51
C GLN A 26 3.86 -4.25 10.53
N TYR A 27 2.65 -4.20 10.01
CA TYR A 27 1.88 -2.96 9.93
C TYR A 27 0.79 -2.92 10.99
N ILE A 28 0.83 -1.91 11.85
CA ILE A 28 -0.18 -1.68 12.89
C ILE A 28 -1.50 -1.30 12.21
N VAL A 29 -2.58 -2.01 12.50
CA VAL A 29 -3.91 -1.78 11.91
C VAL A 29 -4.95 -1.60 13.02
N PRO A 30 -5.01 -0.45 13.70
CA PRO A 30 -5.85 -0.24 14.88
C PRO A 30 -7.35 -0.34 14.56
N ASN A 31 -7.74 -0.08 13.31
CA ASN A 31 -9.10 -0.21 12.81
C ASN A 31 -9.31 -1.52 12.03
N GLY A 32 -8.41 -2.50 12.19
CA GLY A 32 -8.47 -3.77 11.49
C GLY A 32 -8.18 -3.67 9.99
N VAL A 33 -8.66 -4.64 9.25
CA VAL A 33 -8.57 -4.72 7.79
C VAL A 33 -9.82 -5.42 7.24
N SER A 34 -10.24 -5.08 6.04
CA SER A 34 -11.25 -5.86 5.32
C SER A 34 -10.56 -6.80 4.34
N TYR A 35 -11.00 -8.03 4.27
CA TYR A 35 -10.67 -8.99 3.22
C TYR A 35 -11.87 -9.10 2.31
N ASN A 36 -11.76 -8.57 1.11
CA ASN A 36 -12.88 -8.51 0.19
C ASN A 36 -12.85 -9.71 -0.77
N SER A 37 -14.01 -10.31 -0.93
CA SER A 37 -14.28 -11.33 -1.92
C SER A 37 -15.66 -11.09 -2.49
N TYR A 38 -15.89 -11.51 -3.73
CA TYR A 38 -17.14 -11.21 -4.42
C TYR A 38 -17.67 -12.44 -5.13
N VAL A 39 -18.95 -12.42 -5.49
CA VAL A 39 -19.56 -13.44 -6.34
C VAL A 39 -20.39 -12.78 -7.41
N ILE A 40 -20.27 -13.27 -8.65
CA ILE A 40 -21.10 -12.89 -9.78
C ILE A 40 -22.11 -14.00 -10.02
N LEU A 41 -23.38 -13.67 -9.83
CA LEU A 41 -24.51 -14.57 -10.02
C LEU A 41 -25.07 -14.40 -11.44
N ASP A 42 -24.88 -15.41 -12.28
CA ASP A 42 -25.40 -15.43 -13.64
C ASP A 42 -25.82 -16.87 -14.01
N GLU A 43 -25.89 -17.23 -15.29
CA GLU A 43 -26.06 -18.62 -15.75
C GLU A 43 -24.96 -19.51 -15.17
N LYS A 44 -23.70 -19.02 -15.23
CA LYS A 44 -22.54 -19.54 -14.52
C LYS A 44 -22.14 -18.59 -13.40
N ILE A 45 -21.75 -19.16 -12.27
CA ILE A 45 -21.36 -18.41 -11.09
C ILE A 45 -19.85 -18.34 -10.98
N ALA A 46 -19.31 -17.13 -10.85
CA ALA A 46 -17.89 -16.89 -10.55
C ALA A 46 -17.70 -16.31 -9.15
N VAL A 47 -16.88 -16.95 -8.34
CA VAL A 47 -16.36 -16.41 -7.08
C VAL A 47 -15.05 -15.70 -7.39
N MET A 48 -14.92 -14.44 -6.95
CA MET A 48 -13.75 -13.59 -7.18
C MET A 48 -12.91 -13.56 -5.91
N ASP A 49 -11.77 -14.21 -5.97
CA ASP A 49 -10.85 -14.46 -4.86
C ASP A 49 -11.48 -15.14 -3.64
N THR A 50 -10.67 -15.51 -2.68
CA THR A 50 -11.09 -16.01 -1.39
C THR A 50 -10.68 -15.02 -0.29
N ILE A 51 -10.27 -15.51 0.87
CA ILE A 51 -10.04 -14.67 2.05
C ILE A 51 -8.95 -15.30 2.93
N ASP A 52 -8.41 -14.53 3.86
CA ASP A 52 -7.51 -15.03 4.90
C ASP A 52 -8.14 -16.18 5.71
N THR A 53 -7.31 -17.16 6.08
CA THR A 53 -7.74 -18.33 6.86
C THR A 53 -8.38 -17.97 8.20
N ARG A 54 -8.06 -16.82 8.76
CA ARG A 54 -8.64 -16.30 10.01
C ARG A 54 -10.15 -16.07 9.91
N LYS A 55 -10.66 -15.84 8.70
CA LYS A 55 -12.05 -15.49 8.41
C LYS A 55 -12.76 -16.51 7.50
N THR A 56 -12.15 -17.66 7.24
CA THR A 56 -12.70 -18.70 6.34
C THR A 56 -14.14 -19.08 6.67
N ASP A 57 -14.48 -19.27 7.93
CA ASP A 57 -15.83 -19.72 8.31
C ASP A 57 -16.89 -18.63 8.03
N GLU A 58 -16.60 -17.36 8.36
CA GLU A 58 -17.49 -16.25 8.05
C GLU A 58 -17.69 -16.09 6.54
N TRP A 59 -16.61 -16.20 5.78
CA TRP A 59 -16.65 -16.13 4.31
C TRP A 59 -17.48 -17.27 3.70
N LYS A 60 -17.33 -18.50 4.19
CA LYS A 60 -18.14 -19.64 3.73
C LYS A 60 -19.64 -19.44 3.99
N GLU A 61 -20.00 -18.93 5.18
CA GLU A 61 -21.38 -18.59 5.50
C GLU A 61 -21.94 -17.50 4.59
N ASN A 62 -21.14 -16.47 4.28
CA ASN A 62 -21.52 -15.41 3.36
C ASN A 62 -21.74 -15.95 1.95
N LEU A 63 -20.80 -16.77 1.46
CA LEU A 63 -20.89 -17.40 0.13
C LEU A 63 -22.13 -18.31 0.03
N GLU A 64 -22.36 -19.21 0.99
CA GLU A 64 -23.49 -20.12 1.00
C GLU A 64 -24.83 -19.36 1.00
N ARG A 65 -24.94 -18.31 1.81
CA ARG A 65 -26.12 -17.47 1.85
C ARG A 65 -26.43 -16.84 0.49
N VAL A 66 -25.42 -16.37 -0.21
CA VAL A 66 -25.61 -15.70 -1.50
C VAL A 66 -25.85 -16.70 -2.63
N LEU A 67 -25.25 -17.88 -2.57
CA LEU A 67 -25.48 -18.96 -3.53
C LEU A 67 -26.91 -19.52 -3.48
N ASP A 68 -27.55 -19.46 -2.33
CA ASP A 68 -28.94 -19.96 -2.12
C ASP A 68 -29.16 -21.37 -2.71
N GLY A 69 -28.23 -22.29 -2.43
CA GLY A 69 -28.27 -23.69 -2.89
C GLY A 69 -27.71 -23.90 -4.32
N ARG A 70 -27.30 -22.87 -5.02
CA ARG A 70 -26.58 -22.99 -6.29
C ARG A 70 -25.10 -23.37 -6.05
N THR A 71 -24.42 -23.85 -7.06
CA THR A 71 -23.01 -24.26 -7.02
C THR A 71 -22.19 -23.33 -7.91
N PRO A 72 -21.02 -22.82 -7.46
CA PRO A 72 -20.15 -22.01 -8.30
C PRO A 72 -19.51 -22.84 -9.41
N ASP A 73 -19.37 -22.25 -10.60
CA ASP A 73 -18.68 -22.83 -11.75
C ASP A 73 -17.19 -22.47 -11.76
N TYR A 74 -16.86 -21.29 -11.21
CA TYR A 74 -15.51 -20.76 -11.26
C TYR A 74 -15.09 -20.16 -9.92
N LEU A 75 -13.81 -20.36 -9.58
CA LEU A 75 -13.05 -19.50 -8.70
C LEU A 75 -12.06 -18.71 -9.55
N VAL A 76 -12.18 -17.41 -9.61
CA VAL A 76 -11.22 -16.51 -10.25
C VAL A 76 -10.24 -16.03 -9.21
N VAL A 77 -8.94 -16.24 -9.43
CA VAL A 77 -7.87 -15.91 -8.48
C VAL A 77 -7.04 -14.78 -9.08
N SER A 78 -7.25 -13.57 -8.58
CA SER A 78 -6.52 -12.38 -8.98
C SER A 78 -5.12 -12.35 -8.37
N HIS A 79 -5.00 -12.83 -7.11
CA HIS A 79 -3.79 -12.74 -6.29
C HIS A 79 -3.64 -13.95 -5.35
N LEU A 80 -2.39 -14.37 -5.11
CA LEU A 80 -2.07 -15.55 -4.30
C LEU A 80 -1.54 -15.23 -2.90
N GLU A 81 -1.52 -13.98 -2.49
CA GLU A 81 -1.19 -13.65 -1.12
C GLU A 81 -2.19 -14.30 -0.16
N PRO A 82 -1.73 -14.92 0.95
CA PRO A 82 -2.61 -15.73 1.80
C PRO A 82 -3.83 -15.02 2.37
N ASP A 83 -3.83 -13.70 2.47
CA ASP A 83 -4.98 -12.92 2.93
C ASP A 83 -6.13 -12.86 1.89
N HIS A 84 -5.86 -13.23 0.63
CA HIS A 84 -6.85 -13.40 -0.42
C HIS A 84 -6.95 -14.85 -0.92
N ALA A 85 -5.90 -15.63 -0.70
CA ALA A 85 -5.80 -16.99 -1.22
C ALA A 85 -5.96 -18.07 -0.13
N GLY A 86 -5.96 -17.70 1.14
CA GLY A 86 -5.90 -18.63 2.26
C GLY A 86 -7.00 -19.68 2.29
N SER A 87 -8.18 -19.38 1.73
CA SER A 87 -9.33 -20.28 1.70
C SER A 87 -9.54 -20.99 0.35
N ILE A 88 -8.57 -20.93 -0.56
CA ILE A 88 -8.67 -21.59 -1.89
C ILE A 88 -8.85 -23.12 -1.75
N LYS A 89 -8.11 -23.74 -0.81
CA LYS A 89 -8.22 -25.19 -0.63
C LYS A 89 -9.59 -25.60 -0.14
N GLU A 90 -10.14 -24.91 0.85
CA GLU A 90 -11.49 -25.15 1.39
C GLU A 90 -12.57 -24.98 0.31
N PHE A 91 -12.42 -23.97 -0.54
CA PHE A 91 -13.30 -23.79 -1.71
C PHE A 91 -13.16 -24.97 -2.68
N ALA A 92 -11.93 -25.34 -3.03
CA ALA A 92 -11.65 -26.41 -3.99
C ALA A 92 -12.16 -27.78 -3.53
N ASP A 93 -12.05 -28.08 -2.23
CA ASP A 93 -12.53 -29.31 -1.63
C ASP A 93 -14.08 -29.35 -1.58
N LYS A 94 -14.70 -28.21 -1.30
CA LYS A 94 -16.16 -28.11 -1.21
C LYS A 94 -16.87 -28.11 -2.57
N TYR A 95 -16.22 -27.53 -3.59
CA TYR A 95 -16.76 -27.41 -4.93
C TYR A 95 -15.83 -28.08 -5.97
N PRO A 96 -15.75 -29.42 -5.97
CA PRO A 96 -14.78 -30.16 -6.80
C PRO A 96 -14.96 -29.98 -8.30
N GLU A 97 -16.17 -29.61 -8.76
CA GLU A 97 -16.47 -29.37 -10.18
C GLU A 97 -16.10 -27.95 -10.64
N ALA A 98 -15.90 -27.01 -9.70
CA ALA A 98 -15.54 -25.64 -10.04
C ALA A 98 -14.14 -25.57 -10.67
N LYS A 99 -14.02 -24.78 -11.73
CA LYS A 99 -12.72 -24.49 -12.36
C LYS A 99 -12.01 -23.35 -11.61
N ILE A 100 -10.68 -23.41 -11.56
CA ILE A 100 -9.84 -22.36 -10.97
C ILE A 100 -9.24 -21.58 -12.13
N VAL A 101 -9.69 -20.34 -12.28
CA VAL A 101 -9.31 -19.41 -13.35
C VAL A 101 -8.27 -18.44 -12.80
N ALA A 102 -7.07 -18.41 -13.37
CA ALA A 102 -6.00 -17.54 -12.91
C ALA A 102 -4.98 -17.26 -14.03
N SER A 103 -4.03 -16.36 -13.78
CA SER A 103 -2.88 -16.21 -14.66
C SER A 103 -2.07 -17.52 -14.73
N ALA A 104 -1.41 -17.78 -15.85
CA ALA A 104 -0.53 -18.96 -15.98
C ALA A 104 0.54 -18.99 -14.88
N LYS A 105 0.99 -17.82 -14.43
CA LYS A 105 1.96 -17.71 -13.33
C LYS A 105 1.35 -18.11 -12.00
N ALA A 106 0.13 -17.67 -11.70
CA ALA A 106 -0.59 -18.07 -10.49
C ALA A 106 -0.83 -19.60 -10.45
N ILE A 107 -1.29 -20.18 -11.55
CA ILE A 107 -1.49 -21.65 -11.63
C ILE A 107 -0.18 -22.40 -11.35
N ALA A 108 0.95 -21.93 -11.87
CA ALA A 108 2.26 -22.54 -11.58
C ALA A 108 2.71 -22.36 -10.13
N MET A 109 2.22 -21.33 -9.43
CA MET A 109 2.54 -21.06 -8.02
C MET A 109 1.59 -21.75 -7.03
N LEU A 110 0.33 -21.99 -7.39
CA LEU A 110 -0.69 -22.60 -6.52
C LEU A 110 -0.18 -23.85 -5.76
N PRO A 111 0.54 -24.81 -6.39
CA PRO A 111 1.04 -26.00 -5.69
C PRO A 111 2.10 -25.71 -4.61
N GLN A 112 2.63 -24.49 -4.54
CA GLN A 112 3.53 -24.07 -3.48
C GLN A 112 2.78 -23.75 -2.17
N PHE A 113 1.48 -23.43 -2.28
CA PHE A 113 0.62 -23.05 -1.16
C PHE A 113 -0.36 -24.17 -0.79
N PHE A 114 -0.93 -24.88 -1.80
CA PHE A 114 -2.06 -25.79 -1.60
C PHE A 114 -1.90 -27.09 -2.36
N GLU A 115 -2.27 -28.20 -1.72
CA GLU A 115 -2.50 -29.48 -2.38
C GLU A 115 -3.96 -29.55 -2.80
N ILE A 116 -4.24 -29.25 -4.08
CA ILE A 116 -5.58 -29.31 -4.67
C ILE A 116 -5.67 -30.57 -5.54
N ALA A 117 -6.63 -31.45 -5.22
CA ALA A 117 -6.89 -32.63 -6.05
C ALA A 117 -7.30 -32.22 -7.47
N ASP A 118 -6.76 -32.93 -8.46
CA ASP A 118 -7.07 -32.74 -9.87
C ASP A 118 -6.88 -31.29 -10.39
N LEU A 119 -5.96 -30.54 -9.78
CA LEU A 119 -5.68 -29.15 -10.16
C LEU A 119 -5.42 -29.01 -11.67
N ALA A 120 -4.67 -29.96 -12.26
CA ALA A 120 -4.33 -29.92 -13.68
C ALA A 120 -5.57 -29.96 -14.60
N ASP A 121 -6.64 -30.64 -14.19
CA ASP A 121 -7.89 -30.75 -14.94
C ASP A 121 -8.86 -29.59 -14.65
N ARG A 122 -8.67 -28.91 -13.51
CA ARG A 122 -9.52 -27.82 -13.04
C ARG A 122 -8.96 -26.45 -13.35
N ALA A 123 -7.66 -26.30 -13.54
CA ALA A 123 -7.01 -25.03 -13.79
C ALA A 123 -7.27 -24.52 -15.20
N VAL A 124 -7.68 -23.25 -15.29
CA VAL A 124 -7.89 -22.51 -16.53
C VAL A 124 -6.94 -21.31 -16.54
N ALA A 125 -5.86 -21.43 -17.32
CA ALA A 125 -4.91 -20.33 -17.48
C ALA A 125 -5.45 -19.30 -18.46
N VAL A 126 -5.61 -18.07 -18.01
CA VAL A 126 -6.04 -16.93 -18.85
C VAL A 126 -4.88 -16.00 -19.20
N LYS A 127 -5.05 -15.23 -20.27
CA LYS A 127 -4.06 -14.31 -20.82
C LYS A 127 -4.62 -12.89 -20.91
N GLU A 128 -3.71 -11.95 -21.18
CA GLU A 128 -4.04 -10.56 -21.45
C GLU A 128 -5.15 -10.41 -22.47
N GLY A 129 -6.25 -9.75 -22.11
CA GLY A 129 -7.40 -9.46 -22.97
C GLY A 129 -8.34 -10.65 -23.22
N GLU A 130 -8.05 -11.83 -22.67
CA GLU A 130 -8.94 -13.00 -22.80
C GLU A 130 -10.25 -12.76 -22.05
N GLU A 131 -11.32 -13.40 -22.49
CA GLU A 131 -12.66 -13.20 -21.93
C GLU A 131 -13.25 -14.53 -21.43
N LEU A 132 -14.00 -14.46 -20.34
CA LEU A 132 -14.79 -15.55 -19.77
C LEU A 132 -16.25 -15.13 -19.70
N SER A 133 -17.11 -15.78 -20.48
CA SER A 133 -18.56 -15.56 -20.42
C SER A 133 -19.20 -16.36 -19.28
N LEU A 134 -20.02 -15.67 -18.49
CA LEU A 134 -20.85 -16.27 -17.44
C LEU A 134 -22.32 -16.41 -17.85
N GLY A 135 -22.69 -15.89 -19.02
CA GLY A 135 -24.04 -15.76 -19.52
C GLY A 135 -24.28 -14.33 -20.02
N SER A 136 -24.98 -13.52 -19.26
CA SER A 136 -25.16 -12.08 -19.53
C SER A 136 -23.96 -11.23 -19.10
N HIS A 137 -23.13 -11.74 -18.21
CA HIS A 137 -21.88 -11.08 -17.76
C HIS A 137 -20.66 -11.69 -18.45
N THR A 138 -19.64 -10.87 -18.65
CA THR A 138 -18.38 -11.29 -19.26
C THR A 138 -17.21 -10.64 -18.53
N LEU A 139 -16.32 -11.46 -17.97
CA LEU A 139 -15.04 -11.02 -17.41
C LEU A 139 -13.99 -10.93 -18.52
N GLN A 140 -13.24 -9.83 -18.54
CA GLN A 140 -12.05 -9.64 -19.36
C GLN A 140 -10.83 -9.49 -18.45
N PHE A 141 -9.75 -10.23 -18.75
CA PHE A 141 -8.58 -10.33 -17.88
C PHE A 141 -7.45 -9.41 -18.35
N PHE A 142 -6.82 -8.73 -17.40
CA PHE A 142 -5.65 -7.88 -17.62
C PHE A 142 -4.53 -8.27 -16.69
N MET A 143 -3.38 -8.63 -17.24
CA MET A 143 -2.21 -9.00 -16.44
C MET A 143 -1.61 -7.75 -15.78
N ALA A 144 -1.37 -7.85 -14.47
CA ALA A 144 -0.82 -6.78 -13.64
C ALA A 144 0.45 -7.25 -12.88
N PRO A 145 1.46 -7.80 -13.57
CA PRO A 145 2.61 -8.40 -12.92
C PRO A 145 3.35 -7.37 -12.07
N MET A 146 3.72 -7.76 -10.85
CA MET A 146 4.36 -6.92 -9.82
C MET A 146 3.48 -5.78 -9.29
N VAL A 147 2.16 -5.91 -9.39
CA VAL A 147 1.23 -5.02 -8.68
C VAL A 147 0.42 -5.84 -7.66
N HIS A 148 1.03 -6.35 -6.52
CA HIS A 148 2.47 -6.16 -6.19
C HIS A 148 3.27 -7.48 -6.32
N TRP A 149 2.64 -8.63 -6.62
CA TRP A 149 3.29 -9.92 -6.88
C TRP A 149 3.33 -10.24 -8.38
N PRO A 150 4.19 -11.19 -8.82
CA PRO A 150 4.42 -11.44 -10.26
C PRO A 150 3.24 -12.08 -11.01
N GLU A 151 2.31 -12.71 -10.30
CA GLU A 151 1.18 -13.45 -10.87
C GLU A 151 -0.11 -12.65 -10.96
N VAL A 152 -0.16 -11.46 -10.38
CA VAL A 152 -1.37 -10.64 -10.23
C VAL A 152 -2.02 -10.35 -11.59
N MET A 153 -3.33 -10.47 -11.62
CA MET A 153 -4.20 -9.99 -12.68
C MET A 153 -5.36 -9.18 -12.10
N VAL A 154 -6.03 -8.42 -12.93
CA VAL A 154 -7.27 -7.70 -12.60
C VAL A 154 -8.33 -8.05 -13.63
N GLU A 155 -9.60 -7.98 -13.24
CA GLU A 155 -10.72 -8.36 -14.09
C GLU A 155 -11.66 -7.19 -14.32
N TYR A 156 -12.08 -7.02 -15.55
CA TYR A 156 -13.11 -6.06 -15.91
C TYR A 156 -14.39 -6.79 -16.32
N GLU A 157 -15.43 -6.62 -15.51
CA GLU A 157 -16.76 -7.09 -15.87
C GLU A 157 -17.41 -6.05 -16.80
N LYS A 158 -17.73 -6.49 -18.03
CA LYS A 158 -18.08 -5.60 -19.15
C LYS A 158 -19.49 -5.06 -19.08
N SER A 159 -20.45 -5.81 -18.54
CA SER A 159 -21.88 -5.49 -18.57
C SER A 159 -22.23 -4.38 -17.57
N GLU A 160 -21.71 -4.48 -16.35
CA GLU A 160 -21.91 -3.51 -15.27
C GLU A 160 -20.71 -2.57 -15.10
N LYS A 161 -19.65 -2.75 -15.92
CA LYS A 161 -18.45 -1.88 -15.95
C LYS A 161 -17.71 -1.85 -14.61
N ILE A 162 -17.52 -3.03 -14.01
CA ILE A 162 -16.88 -3.21 -12.72
C ILE A 162 -15.44 -3.66 -12.92
N LEU A 163 -14.50 -2.97 -12.29
CA LEU A 163 -13.11 -3.39 -12.18
C LEU A 163 -12.89 -4.10 -10.85
N PHE A 164 -12.56 -5.39 -10.86
CA PHE A 164 -11.96 -6.09 -9.72
C PHE A 164 -10.46 -5.85 -9.79
N SER A 165 -9.94 -5.06 -8.86
CA SER A 165 -8.64 -4.40 -9.00
C SER A 165 -7.51 -5.07 -8.23
N ALA A 166 -7.71 -6.27 -7.74
CA ALA A 166 -6.82 -6.90 -6.76
C ALA A 166 -6.51 -5.91 -5.62
N ASP A 167 -5.27 -5.77 -5.18
CA ASP A 167 -4.88 -4.81 -4.14
C ASP A 167 -4.92 -3.34 -4.59
N GLY A 168 -5.06 -3.13 -5.89
CA GLY A 168 -5.18 -1.77 -6.42
C GLY A 168 -6.38 -1.02 -5.83
N PHE A 169 -6.15 0.21 -5.38
CA PHE A 169 -7.14 1.07 -4.72
C PHE A 169 -7.57 0.59 -3.31
N GLY A 170 -6.91 -0.43 -2.76
CA GLY A 170 -7.10 -0.90 -1.40
C GLY A 170 -6.62 0.09 -0.34
N LYS A 171 -7.06 -0.12 0.90
CA LYS A 171 -6.62 0.62 2.08
C LYS A 171 -6.63 -0.27 3.32
N PHE A 172 -5.88 0.10 4.35
CA PHE A 172 -6.07 -0.46 5.68
C PHE A 172 -7.42 -0.02 6.29
N GLY A 173 -7.86 -0.72 7.32
CA GLY A 173 -9.11 -0.46 8.02
C GLY A 173 -10.27 -1.35 7.59
N ALA A 174 -11.09 -1.78 8.56
CA ALA A 174 -12.35 -2.48 8.33
C ALA A 174 -13.35 -1.58 7.59
N LEU A 175 -14.34 -2.16 6.93
CA LEU A 175 -15.31 -1.40 6.10
C LEU A 175 -16.23 -0.47 6.89
N ASP A 176 -16.36 -0.68 8.19
CA ASP A 176 -17.14 0.20 9.07
C ASP A 176 -16.30 1.24 9.83
N ALA A 177 -14.97 1.26 9.61
CA ALA A 177 -14.10 2.28 10.18
C ALA A 177 -14.40 3.66 9.57
N ASP A 178 -14.63 4.64 10.45
CA ASP A 178 -14.85 6.04 10.04
C ASP A 178 -13.49 6.75 9.91
N GLU A 179 -12.87 6.58 8.76
CA GLU A 179 -11.55 7.15 8.45
C GLU A 179 -11.44 7.59 6.99
N ASP A 180 -10.57 8.57 6.73
CA ASP A 180 -10.33 9.05 5.36
C ASP A 180 -9.65 7.97 4.51
N TRP A 181 -10.25 7.69 3.34
CA TRP A 181 -9.67 6.74 2.40
C TRP A 181 -8.24 7.12 2.01
N THR A 182 -7.98 8.40 1.77
CA THR A 182 -6.70 8.85 1.22
C THR A 182 -5.52 8.57 2.14
N CYS A 183 -5.68 8.76 3.44
CA CYS A 183 -4.64 8.53 4.43
C CYS A 183 -4.26 7.05 4.46
N GLU A 184 -5.23 6.19 4.73
CA GLU A 184 -5.00 4.75 4.86
C GLU A 184 -4.65 4.07 3.52
N ALA A 185 -5.20 4.56 2.39
CA ALA A 185 -4.82 4.07 1.07
C ALA A 185 -3.40 4.48 0.68
N ARG A 186 -2.94 5.70 1.03
CA ARG A 186 -1.56 6.15 0.81
C ARG A 186 -0.59 5.33 1.65
N ARG A 187 -0.94 5.10 2.93
CA ARG A 187 -0.17 4.27 3.85
C ARG A 187 -0.07 2.82 3.33
N TYR A 188 -1.18 2.23 2.89
CA TYR A 188 -1.22 0.92 2.23
C TYR A 188 -0.35 0.92 0.97
N TYR A 189 -0.59 1.85 0.04
CA TYR A 189 0.10 1.91 -1.24
C TYR A 189 1.62 1.98 -1.08
N PHE A 190 2.16 2.94 -0.32
CA PHE A 190 3.62 3.10 -0.21
C PHE A 190 4.29 1.98 0.58
N ASN A 191 3.59 1.33 1.49
CA ASN A 191 4.16 0.22 2.24
C ASN A 191 4.10 -1.12 1.49
N ILE A 192 3.08 -1.37 0.70
CA ILE A 192 2.83 -2.64 -0.02
C ILE A 192 3.24 -2.54 -1.50
N VAL A 193 2.71 -1.58 -2.24
CA VAL A 193 2.81 -1.48 -3.70
C VAL A 193 3.91 -0.53 -4.17
N GLY A 194 4.30 0.46 -3.35
CA GLY A 194 5.06 1.65 -3.76
C GLY A 194 6.38 1.43 -4.49
N LYS A 195 7.03 0.26 -4.31
CA LYS A 195 8.24 -0.11 -5.07
C LYS A 195 7.99 -0.19 -6.57
N TYR A 196 6.78 -0.53 -6.99
CA TYR A 196 6.44 -0.93 -8.35
C TYR A 196 5.67 0.13 -9.13
N GLY A 197 5.96 1.41 -8.90
CA GLY A 197 5.25 2.53 -9.54
C GLY A 197 5.16 2.45 -11.06
N ALA A 198 6.23 1.98 -11.75
CA ALA A 198 6.21 1.83 -13.21
C ALA A 198 5.18 0.77 -13.68
N GLN A 199 5.03 -0.32 -12.93
CA GLN A 199 4.04 -1.36 -13.21
C GLN A 199 2.61 -0.85 -12.96
N VAL A 200 2.41 -0.12 -11.87
CA VAL A 200 1.13 0.57 -11.60
C VAL A 200 0.79 1.55 -12.72
N GLN A 201 1.73 2.38 -13.19
CA GLN A 201 1.53 3.27 -14.33
C GLN A 201 1.12 2.52 -15.61
N ALA A 202 1.73 1.34 -15.86
CA ALA A 202 1.35 0.51 -17.01
C ALA A 202 -0.07 -0.05 -16.88
N LEU A 203 -0.48 -0.47 -15.67
CA LEU A 203 -1.84 -0.94 -15.39
C LEU A 203 -2.86 0.20 -15.54
N LEU A 204 -2.58 1.38 -15.00
CA LEU A 204 -3.45 2.55 -15.13
C LEU A 204 -3.67 2.97 -16.59
N LYS A 205 -2.64 2.84 -17.44
CA LYS A 205 -2.79 3.08 -18.90
C LYS A 205 -3.75 2.10 -19.57
N LYS A 206 -3.75 0.82 -19.16
CA LYS A 206 -4.71 -0.16 -19.63
C LYS A 206 -6.12 0.18 -19.13
N ALA A 207 -6.26 0.44 -17.84
CA ALA A 207 -7.54 0.80 -17.23
C ALA A 207 -8.18 2.06 -17.85
N ALA A 208 -7.36 3.04 -18.28
CA ALA A 208 -7.83 4.25 -18.95
C ALA A 208 -8.52 3.99 -20.31
N THR A 209 -8.41 2.80 -20.87
CA THR A 209 -9.13 2.40 -22.10
C THR A 209 -10.51 1.80 -21.82
N LEU A 210 -10.86 1.58 -20.55
CA LEU A 210 -12.09 0.96 -20.09
C LEU A 210 -13.06 2.00 -19.53
N ASP A 211 -14.36 1.75 -19.69
CA ASP A 211 -15.41 2.57 -19.10
C ASP A 211 -15.76 2.02 -17.70
N ILE A 212 -14.91 2.32 -16.71
CA ILE A 212 -15.06 1.83 -15.36
C ILE A 212 -16.06 2.71 -14.58
N GLN A 213 -17.09 2.10 -14.01
CA GLN A 213 -18.12 2.76 -13.17
C GLN A 213 -18.04 2.35 -11.70
N THR A 214 -17.42 1.21 -11.43
CA THR A 214 -17.22 0.70 -10.06
C THR A 214 -15.84 0.05 -9.95
N ILE A 215 -15.15 0.25 -8.84
CA ILE A 215 -13.92 -0.46 -8.49
C ILE A 215 -14.15 -1.29 -7.24
N CYS A 216 -13.86 -2.58 -7.33
CA CYS A 216 -13.99 -3.57 -6.26
C CYS A 216 -12.58 -4.06 -5.87
N PRO A 217 -11.92 -3.41 -4.89
CA PRO A 217 -10.59 -3.80 -4.43
C PRO A 217 -10.66 -4.99 -3.46
N LEU A 218 -9.53 -5.65 -3.23
CA LEU A 218 -9.41 -6.74 -2.23
C LEU A 218 -9.36 -6.24 -0.78
N HIS A 219 -9.10 -4.94 -0.56
CA HIS A 219 -9.21 -4.27 0.74
C HIS A 219 -9.95 -2.94 0.63
N GLY A 220 -10.64 -2.53 1.71
CA GLY A 220 -11.30 -1.23 1.78
C GLY A 220 -12.63 -1.17 1.01
N PRO A 221 -13.20 0.04 0.85
CA PRO A 221 -14.55 0.22 0.33
C PRO A 221 -14.65 -0.02 -1.18
N ILE A 222 -15.84 -0.42 -1.63
CA ILE A 222 -16.21 -0.40 -3.04
C ILE A 222 -16.34 1.07 -3.48
N LEU A 223 -15.66 1.43 -4.55
CA LEU A 223 -15.60 2.79 -5.06
C LEU A 223 -16.55 2.95 -6.26
N LYS A 224 -17.53 3.84 -6.16
CA LYS A 224 -18.55 4.09 -7.20
C LYS A 224 -18.61 5.54 -7.63
N GLU A 225 -18.29 6.45 -6.75
CA GLU A 225 -18.38 7.88 -6.99
C GLU A 225 -16.99 8.48 -7.10
N ASN A 226 -16.86 9.54 -7.89
CA ASN A 226 -15.62 10.32 -7.99
C ASN A 226 -14.37 9.47 -8.31
N LEU A 227 -14.49 8.46 -9.16
CA LEU A 227 -13.39 7.54 -9.51
C LEU A 227 -12.13 8.28 -10.00
N GLY A 228 -12.31 9.43 -10.66
CA GLY A 228 -11.20 10.27 -11.10
C GLY A 228 -10.30 10.75 -9.96
N TYR A 229 -10.84 10.91 -8.76
CA TYR A 229 -10.06 11.27 -7.56
C TYR A 229 -9.10 10.14 -7.17
N TYR A 230 -9.61 8.92 -7.04
CA TYR A 230 -8.82 7.74 -6.65
C TYR A 230 -7.76 7.40 -7.70
N ILE A 231 -8.14 7.43 -8.98
CA ILE A 231 -7.23 7.22 -10.11
C ILE A 231 -6.14 8.31 -10.12
N GLY A 232 -6.51 9.57 -9.89
CA GLY A 232 -5.58 10.70 -9.79
C GLY A 232 -4.55 10.51 -8.66
N LYS A 233 -4.97 10.02 -7.48
CA LYS A 233 -4.05 9.69 -6.38
C LYS A 233 -3.06 8.60 -6.78
N TYR A 234 -3.53 7.51 -7.38
CA TYR A 234 -2.66 6.43 -7.87
C TYR A 234 -1.70 6.89 -8.96
N MET A 235 -2.13 7.79 -9.86
CA MET A 235 -1.24 8.42 -10.86
C MET A 235 -0.11 9.20 -10.19
N THR A 236 -0.43 10.03 -9.19
CA THR A 236 0.55 10.80 -8.41
C THR A 236 1.53 9.89 -7.66
N TRP A 237 1.00 8.93 -6.89
CA TRP A 237 1.83 8.04 -6.07
C TRP A 237 2.75 7.16 -6.91
N SER A 238 2.25 6.59 -8.01
CA SER A 238 3.00 5.68 -8.87
C SER A 238 4.03 6.38 -9.76
N SER A 239 3.89 7.68 -9.98
CA SER A 239 4.94 8.51 -10.62
C SER A 239 5.99 9.04 -9.64
N TYR A 240 5.79 8.80 -8.32
CA TYR A 240 6.61 9.32 -7.24
C TYR A 240 6.61 10.85 -7.13
N GLU A 241 5.60 11.50 -7.70
CA GLU A 241 5.40 12.92 -7.49
C GLU A 241 4.91 13.19 -6.06
N PRO A 242 5.34 14.28 -5.42
CA PRO A 242 4.80 14.65 -4.12
C PRO A 242 3.32 14.99 -4.21
N GLU A 243 2.58 14.62 -3.19
CA GLU A 243 1.15 14.93 -3.11
C GLU A 243 0.92 16.35 -2.59
N ASP A 244 1.74 16.76 -1.62
CA ASP A 244 1.64 18.03 -0.93
C ASP A 244 2.97 18.81 -0.98
N ASP A 245 2.88 20.13 -1.18
CA ASP A 245 3.97 21.07 -0.92
C ASP A 245 4.11 21.25 0.60
N GLY A 246 5.10 20.59 1.17
CA GLY A 246 5.31 20.56 2.62
C GLY A 246 6.62 19.90 3.01
N VAL A 247 6.85 19.78 4.30
CA VAL A 247 8.07 19.24 4.89
C VAL A 247 7.73 18.18 5.93
N LEU A 248 8.34 16.98 5.81
CA LEU A 248 8.40 16.05 6.92
C LEU A 248 9.72 16.26 7.68
N VAL A 249 9.65 16.45 8.99
CA VAL A 249 10.80 16.39 9.90
C VAL A 249 10.80 15.02 10.58
N ALA A 250 11.61 14.09 10.07
CA ALA A 250 11.77 12.77 10.65
C ALA A 250 13.00 12.75 11.56
N TYR A 251 12.81 12.40 12.83
CA TYR A 251 13.92 12.40 13.78
C TYR A 251 14.06 11.11 14.59
N ALA A 252 15.30 10.90 15.07
CA ALA A 252 15.66 9.80 15.94
C ALA A 252 16.54 10.32 17.09
N SER A 253 16.00 10.32 18.32
CA SER A 253 16.62 10.93 19.49
C SER A 253 16.79 9.93 20.63
N ILE A 254 18.00 9.91 21.26
CA ILE A 254 18.30 9.01 22.37
C ILE A 254 17.86 9.63 23.71
N HIS A 255 18.29 10.86 23.99
CA HIS A 255 18.08 11.54 25.28
C HIS A 255 17.36 12.88 25.15
N GLY A 256 16.67 13.14 24.04
CA GLY A 256 15.87 14.33 23.82
C GLY A 256 16.57 15.50 23.11
N ASN A 257 17.90 15.58 23.07
CA ASN A 257 18.58 16.71 22.42
C ASN A 257 18.31 16.83 20.93
N THR A 258 18.28 15.70 20.19
CA THR A 258 17.93 15.70 18.77
C THR A 258 16.43 16.00 18.57
N LYS A 259 15.57 15.55 19.49
CA LYS A 259 14.15 15.90 19.50
C LYS A 259 13.98 17.42 19.60
N THR A 260 14.62 18.06 20.57
CA THR A 260 14.57 19.53 20.74
C THR A 260 15.02 20.25 19.46
N ALA A 261 16.06 19.76 18.78
CA ALA A 261 16.52 20.33 17.53
C ALA A 261 15.50 20.11 16.38
N ALA A 262 14.88 18.95 16.31
CA ALA A 262 13.83 18.67 15.32
C ALA A 262 12.57 19.53 15.52
N GLU A 263 12.13 19.68 16.76
CA GLU A 263 11.03 20.58 17.13
C GLU A 263 11.36 22.04 16.77
N LYS A 264 12.59 22.47 17.07
CA LYS A 264 13.05 23.81 16.67
C LYS A 264 13.12 24.02 15.16
N MET A 265 13.56 23.00 14.41
CA MET A 265 13.56 23.03 12.94
C MET A 265 12.14 23.16 12.39
N LYS A 266 11.17 22.47 12.97
CA LYS A 266 9.75 22.64 12.61
C LYS A 266 9.28 24.08 12.82
N GLU A 267 9.53 24.67 14.00
CA GLU A 267 9.20 26.08 14.29
C GLU A 267 9.82 27.03 13.26
N ILE A 268 11.09 26.83 12.92
CA ILE A 268 11.81 27.65 11.92
C ILE A 268 11.15 27.55 10.54
N LEU A 269 10.84 26.31 10.10
CA LEU A 269 10.19 26.08 8.79
C LEU A 269 8.80 26.74 8.73
N GLU A 270 8.00 26.61 9.79
CA GLU A 270 6.69 27.26 9.90
C GLU A 270 6.82 28.80 9.89
N ALA A 271 7.76 29.34 10.64
CA ALA A 271 8.04 30.79 10.67
C ALA A 271 8.53 31.33 9.30
N LYS A 272 9.21 30.51 8.50
CA LYS A 272 9.66 30.87 7.14
C LYS A 272 8.59 30.62 6.06
N GLY A 273 7.39 30.19 6.46
CA GLY A 273 6.23 30.08 5.57
C GLY A 273 6.08 28.73 4.85
N ALA A 274 6.69 27.67 5.34
CA ALA A 274 6.36 26.32 4.85
C ALA A 274 4.86 26.03 5.03
N LYS A 275 4.19 25.57 3.98
CA LYS A 275 2.72 25.43 3.97
C LYS A 275 2.21 24.35 4.92
N LYS A 276 2.95 23.25 5.02
CA LYS A 276 2.66 22.10 5.88
C LYS A 276 3.98 21.61 6.48
N VAL A 277 4.04 21.42 7.78
CA VAL A 277 5.21 20.82 8.44
C VAL A 277 4.74 19.72 9.37
N ALA A 278 4.99 18.47 9.00
CA ALA A 278 4.80 17.30 9.84
C ALA A 278 6.10 16.98 10.59
N ILE A 279 5.99 16.33 11.74
CA ILE A 279 7.13 15.85 12.53
C ILE A 279 6.82 14.45 13.04
N THR A 280 7.80 13.54 12.96
CA THR A 280 7.66 12.17 13.44
C THR A 280 8.88 11.71 14.24
N ASP A 281 8.63 11.01 15.35
CA ASP A 281 9.65 10.35 16.17
C ASP A 281 9.80 8.90 15.72
N LEU A 282 10.80 8.61 14.91
CA LEU A 282 11.04 7.27 14.36
C LEU A 282 11.28 6.18 15.43
N SER A 283 11.48 6.57 16.68
CA SER A 283 11.65 5.63 17.79
C SER A 283 10.35 5.35 18.56
N ARG A 284 9.26 6.05 18.26
CA ARG A 284 7.98 6.01 18.98
C ARG A 284 6.77 5.83 18.08
N ASP A 285 6.76 6.55 16.96
CA ASP A 285 5.63 6.58 16.05
C ASP A 285 5.66 5.37 15.09
N ASP A 286 4.54 5.08 14.44
CA ASP A 286 4.47 4.01 13.46
C ASP A 286 5.38 4.32 12.26
N MET A 287 6.27 3.40 11.96
CA MET A 287 7.19 3.50 10.82
C MET A 287 6.44 3.55 9.48
N ALA A 288 5.27 2.92 9.37
CA ALA A 288 4.47 2.94 8.15
C ALA A 288 3.87 4.31 7.87
N GLU A 289 3.47 5.04 8.91
CA GLU A 289 3.05 6.44 8.84
C GLU A 289 4.21 7.35 8.43
N ALA A 290 5.39 7.17 9.03
CA ALA A 290 6.57 7.94 8.68
C ALA A 290 6.98 7.74 7.20
N ILE A 291 6.84 6.53 6.67
CA ILE A 291 7.09 6.21 5.25
C ILE A 291 6.08 6.91 4.36
N GLU A 292 4.77 6.83 4.67
CA GLU A 292 3.75 7.47 3.86
C GLU A 292 3.92 8.98 3.80
N ASP A 293 4.18 9.62 4.94
CA ASP A 293 4.42 11.07 5.03
C ASP A 293 5.69 11.48 4.26
N ALA A 294 6.75 10.67 4.26
CA ALA A 294 7.93 10.95 3.45
C ALA A 294 7.61 10.99 1.95
N PHE A 295 6.74 10.10 1.47
CA PHE A 295 6.30 10.11 0.08
C PHE A 295 5.26 11.20 -0.22
N ARG A 296 4.47 11.60 0.78
CA ARG A 296 3.45 12.64 0.66
C ARG A 296 4.02 14.02 0.39
N TYR A 297 5.05 14.40 1.17
CA TYR A 297 5.64 15.73 1.10
C TYR A 297 6.79 15.81 0.12
N ASP A 298 7.02 17.00 -0.45
CA ASP A 298 8.09 17.25 -1.42
C ASP A 298 9.47 17.47 -0.76
N LYS A 299 9.51 17.71 0.56
CA LYS A 299 10.74 17.96 1.33
C LYS A 299 10.84 17.09 2.57
N LEU A 300 12.07 16.70 2.92
CA LEU A 300 12.37 15.85 4.07
C LEU A 300 13.54 16.41 4.87
N VAL A 301 13.39 16.56 6.18
CA VAL A 301 14.48 16.78 7.12
C VAL A 301 14.78 15.49 7.85
N LEU A 302 16.01 15.03 7.79
CA LEU A 302 16.52 13.88 8.53
C LEU A 302 17.31 14.39 9.74
N ALA A 303 16.84 14.15 10.95
CA ALA A 303 17.51 14.57 12.17
C ALA A 303 17.84 13.39 13.08
N ALA A 304 19.12 13.02 13.24
CA ALA A 304 19.48 11.81 13.99
C ALA A 304 20.71 11.96 14.86
N ALA A 305 20.69 11.21 15.97
CA ALA A 305 21.86 11.04 16.82
C ALA A 305 22.82 10.00 16.21
N SER A 306 24.13 10.23 16.43
CA SER A 306 25.16 9.23 16.19
C SER A 306 25.09 8.12 17.23
N TYR A 307 25.24 6.86 16.81
CA TYR A 307 25.22 5.68 17.66
C TYR A 307 26.11 4.59 17.06
N ASP A 308 26.90 3.92 17.87
CA ASP A 308 27.82 2.84 17.46
C ASP A 308 28.68 3.20 16.24
N ALA A 309 29.24 4.42 16.21
CA ALA A 309 29.99 4.98 15.07
C ALA A 309 29.18 4.99 13.73
N SER A 310 27.86 4.93 13.82
CA SER A 310 26.89 4.97 12.72
C SER A 310 25.79 6.01 13.01
N VAL A 311 24.58 5.76 12.56
CA VAL A 311 23.36 6.51 12.87
C VAL A 311 22.46 5.71 13.80
N PHE A 312 21.62 6.35 14.58
CA PHE A 312 20.70 5.67 15.50
C PHE A 312 19.78 4.71 14.74
N PRO A 313 19.59 3.44 15.21
CA PRO A 313 19.05 2.34 14.41
C PRO A 313 17.69 2.59 13.74
N CYS A 314 16.75 3.28 14.39
CA CYS A 314 15.44 3.54 13.78
C CYS A 314 15.53 4.47 12.56
N MET A 315 16.46 5.43 12.53
CA MET A 315 16.74 6.24 11.34
C MET A 315 17.33 5.37 10.21
N GLU A 316 18.21 4.44 10.52
CA GLU A 316 18.78 3.54 9.51
C GLU A 316 17.69 2.64 8.92
N THR A 317 16.79 2.11 9.75
CA THR A 317 15.62 1.34 9.31
C THR A 317 14.74 2.16 8.37
N PHE A 318 14.44 3.40 8.73
CA PHE A 318 13.64 4.32 7.91
C PHE A 318 14.27 4.55 6.54
N LEU A 319 15.56 4.89 6.49
CA LEU A 319 16.31 5.12 5.25
C LEU A 319 16.41 3.87 4.37
N ASN A 320 16.57 2.70 4.98
CA ASN A 320 16.57 1.43 4.27
C ASN A 320 15.21 1.17 3.62
N LYS A 321 14.11 1.34 4.38
CA LYS A 321 12.74 1.20 3.84
C LYS A 321 12.48 2.19 2.68
N LEU A 322 12.85 3.45 2.81
CA LEU A 322 12.73 4.45 1.74
C LEU A 322 13.50 4.02 0.47
N THR A 323 14.75 3.58 0.63
CA THR A 323 15.59 3.11 -0.48
C THR A 323 14.95 1.92 -1.21
N ASN A 324 14.46 0.93 -0.45
CA ASN A 324 13.84 -0.28 -0.99
C ASN A 324 12.53 0.00 -1.73
N LYS A 325 11.82 1.08 -1.36
CA LYS A 325 10.54 1.51 -1.95
C LYS A 325 10.72 2.52 -3.09
N ASN A 326 11.95 2.71 -3.60
CA ASN A 326 12.27 3.65 -4.69
C ASN A 326 11.95 5.13 -4.35
N TYR A 327 12.13 5.54 -3.08
CA TYR A 327 11.97 6.94 -2.70
C TYR A 327 12.81 7.85 -3.59
N GLN A 328 12.20 8.86 -4.15
CA GLN A 328 12.82 9.72 -5.16
C GLN A 328 12.09 11.04 -5.32
N ASN A 329 12.70 11.96 -6.11
CA ASN A 329 12.06 13.20 -6.53
C ASN A 329 11.72 14.13 -5.36
N ARG A 330 12.67 14.25 -4.40
CA ARG A 330 12.50 15.04 -3.16
C ARG A 330 13.72 15.90 -2.88
N LYS A 331 13.52 16.94 -2.06
CA LYS A 331 14.61 17.75 -1.49
C LYS A 331 14.84 17.35 -0.04
N ILE A 332 16.10 17.12 0.35
CA ILE A 332 16.45 16.56 1.66
C ILE A 332 17.45 17.47 2.37
N ALA A 333 17.20 17.74 3.67
CA ALA A 333 18.10 18.40 4.60
C ALA A 333 18.55 17.44 5.71
N ILE A 334 19.77 17.62 6.25
CA ILE A 334 20.35 16.74 7.26
C ILE A 334 20.79 17.54 8.49
N ILE A 335 20.35 17.06 9.65
CA ILE A 335 20.78 17.50 10.99
C ILE A 335 21.34 16.27 11.71
N GLU A 336 22.56 16.35 12.19
CA GLU A 336 23.15 15.30 13.03
C GLU A 336 23.42 15.79 14.44
N ASN A 337 23.42 14.87 15.39
CA ASN A 337 23.84 15.12 16.76
C ASN A 337 24.88 14.09 17.23
N GLY A 338 25.98 14.55 17.78
CA GLY A 338 27.03 13.67 18.31
C GLY A 338 28.03 14.44 19.17
N SER A 339 28.23 14.01 20.42
CA SER A 339 28.99 14.76 21.40
C SER A 339 30.48 14.87 21.07
N TRP A 340 31.13 13.76 20.67
CA TRP A 340 32.60 13.69 20.47
C TRP A 340 33.02 13.26 19.04
N ALA A 341 32.21 12.46 18.37
CA ALA A 341 32.50 11.97 17.03
C ALA A 341 31.18 11.79 16.25
N PRO A 342 30.58 12.89 15.74
CA PRO A 342 29.36 12.81 14.93
C PRO A 342 29.60 12.02 13.65
N THR A 343 28.75 11.01 13.40
CA THR A 343 28.85 10.09 12.26
C THR A 343 27.51 9.95 11.51
N ALA A 344 26.42 10.40 12.12
CA ALA A 344 25.08 10.19 11.59
C ALA A 344 24.90 10.81 10.20
N ALA A 345 25.38 12.03 9.96
CA ALA A 345 25.25 12.69 8.65
C ALA A 345 25.93 11.91 7.54
N ARG A 346 27.11 11.37 7.77
CA ARG A 346 27.83 10.55 6.79
C ARG A 346 27.03 9.31 6.39
N VAL A 347 26.41 8.65 7.38
CA VAL A 347 25.60 7.46 7.13
C VAL A 347 24.31 7.83 6.41
N MET A 348 23.57 8.86 6.85
CA MET A 348 22.37 9.33 6.19
C MET A 348 22.65 9.72 4.72
N LYS A 349 23.73 10.45 4.44
CA LYS A 349 24.15 10.81 3.06
C LYS A 349 24.38 9.57 2.20
N SER A 350 25.01 8.52 2.74
CA SER A 350 25.27 7.28 1.98
C SER A 350 24.01 6.53 1.54
N TYR A 351 22.91 6.69 2.26
CA TYR A 351 21.58 6.19 1.84
C TYR A 351 20.96 7.11 0.78
N VAL A 352 20.97 8.42 1.04
CA VAL A 352 20.38 9.43 0.14
C VAL A 352 21.03 9.39 -1.25
N GLU A 353 22.34 9.18 -1.35
CA GLU A 353 23.10 9.06 -2.60
C GLU A 353 22.65 7.85 -3.46
N LYS A 354 22.03 6.85 -2.89
CA LYS A 354 21.47 5.70 -3.63
C LYS A 354 20.08 5.98 -4.19
N MET A 355 19.41 7.01 -3.70
CA MET A 355 18.06 7.39 -4.13
C MET A 355 18.12 8.22 -5.42
N LYS A 356 17.08 8.13 -6.25
CA LYS A 356 17.06 8.81 -7.55
C LYS A 356 16.49 10.21 -7.43
N LYS A 357 16.98 11.15 -8.23
CA LYS A 357 16.41 12.50 -8.33
C LYS A 357 16.23 13.19 -6.97
N ILE A 358 17.17 13.01 -6.06
CA ILE A 358 17.19 13.72 -4.79
C ILE A 358 18.05 14.97 -4.94
N VAL A 359 17.52 16.08 -4.43
CA VAL A 359 18.28 17.32 -4.21
C VAL A 359 18.67 17.35 -2.73
N LEU A 360 19.90 17.02 -2.42
CA LEU A 360 20.43 17.10 -1.06
C LEU A 360 20.92 18.54 -0.81
N CYS A 361 20.48 19.16 0.30
CA CYS A 361 21.01 20.45 0.74
C CYS A 361 22.53 20.36 0.96
N GLU A 362 23.27 21.38 0.53
CA GLU A 362 24.72 21.46 0.68
C GLU A 362 25.11 21.58 2.15
N LYS A 363 24.34 22.40 2.89
CA LYS A 363 24.54 22.60 4.32
C LYS A 363 24.08 21.38 5.10
N THR A 364 24.89 20.99 6.09
CA THR A 364 24.57 19.99 7.10
C THR A 364 24.76 20.63 8.48
N VAL A 365 23.77 20.53 9.34
CA VAL A 365 23.88 21.02 10.72
C VAL A 365 24.40 19.92 11.63
N THR A 366 25.50 20.19 12.32
CA THR A 366 26.13 19.27 13.29
C THR A 366 26.00 19.85 14.70
N ILE A 367 25.16 19.25 15.52
CA ILE A 367 24.94 19.64 16.91
C ILE A 367 25.80 18.75 17.82
N LYS A 368 26.42 19.37 18.81
CA LYS A 368 27.19 18.63 19.85
C LYS A 368 26.41 18.62 21.16
N SER A 369 25.64 17.56 21.37
CA SER A 369 24.73 17.36 22.51
C SER A 369 23.60 18.39 22.54
N ALA A 370 23.62 19.34 23.44
CA ALA A 370 22.61 20.36 23.57
C ALA A 370 22.76 21.42 22.45
N MET A 371 21.64 21.82 21.86
CA MET A 371 21.56 22.90 20.88
C MET A 371 21.94 24.26 21.48
N LYS A 372 22.61 25.08 20.69
CA LYS A 372 23.07 26.43 21.04
C LYS A 372 22.59 27.44 19.99
N ASP A 373 22.71 28.75 20.29
CA ASP A 373 22.27 29.82 19.37
C ASP A 373 22.92 29.73 17.99
N ALA A 374 24.21 29.34 17.92
CA ALA A 374 24.88 29.12 16.64
C ALA A 374 24.30 27.96 15.83
N ASP A 375 23.80 26.92 16.50
CA ASP A 375 23.12 25.80 15.85
C ASP A 375 21.75 26.23 15.30
N VAL A 376 21.04 27.10 16.04
CA VAL A 376 19.77 27.70 15.58
C VAL A 376 20.00 28.52 14.32
N THR A 377 21.02 29.39 14.29
CA THR A 377 21.38 30.17 13.09
C THR A 377 21.68 29.24 11.91
N ALA A 378 22.45 28.17 12.14
CA ALA A 378 22.77 27.19 11.09
C ALA A 378 21.50 26.45 10.58
N MET A 379 20.52 26.17 11.47
CA MET A 379 19.24 25.58 11.06
C MET A 379 18.37 26.57 10.29
N GLU A 380 18.40 27.86 10.61
CA GLU A 380 17.69 28.89 9.84
C GLU A 380 18.21 28.98 8.41
N GLU A 381 19.54 28.92 8.22
CA GLU A 381 20.17 28.91 6.90
C GLU A 381 19.90 27.59 6.14
N LEU A 382 19.83 26.45 6.83
CA LEU A 382 19.45 25.16 6.24
C LEU A 382 17.98 25.18 5.80
N ALA A 383 17.09 25.81 6.59
CA ALA A 383 15.69 25.97 6.24
C ALA A 383 15.51 26.85 5.00
N ASP A 384 16.28 27.96 4.87
CA ASP A 384 16.25 28.80 3.68
C ASP A 384 16.67 28.02 2.42
N GLU A 385 17.73 27.21 2.53
CA GLU A 385 18.17 26.35 1.43
C GLU A 385 17.10 25.30 1.08
N LEU A 386 16.46 24.66 2.08
CA LEU A 386 15.46 23.64 1.87
C LEU A 386 14.21 24.19 1.17
N LEU A 387 13.79 25.40 1.56
CA LEU A 387 12.56 26.04 1.04
C LEU A 387 12.76 26.77 -0.30
N ALA A 388 14.00 27.12 -0.67
CA ALA A 388 14.34 27.69 -1.99
C ALA A 388 14.12 26.67 -3.12
#